data_2ec505ccf948fc1a7a6d418c008870fc
#
_entry.id   2ec505ccf948fc1a7a6d418c008870fc
#
_cell.length_a   1.000
_cell.length_b   1.000
_cell.length_c   1.000
_cell.angle_alpha   90.00
_cell.angle_beta   90.00
_cell.angle_gamma   90.00
#
_symmetry.space_group_name_H-M   'P 1'
#
loop_
_entity.id
_entity.type
_entity.pdbx_description
1 polymer ?
#
loop_
_entity_poly.entity_id
_entity_poly.type
_entity_poly.pdbx_seq_one_letter_code
_entity_poly.pdbx_strand_id
1 'polypeptide(L)'
;MNENERYMRSVAVRDVPWHRLTTPYGRASEFPRFFAVLETMRDRAAADEALYELTIHTEHQSTLWHVTPFAMIFLTRIFRRALEEQEHNATARDIAAQLLEHFLLIAECVHDGSEMAHADPLPYFSDLLREEYLWSKVYDEDADERRWEDDDVFPDDLFYSFYYYSYQALLSCRSVLGQAEGSPLGARAAQLEEMLRRR
;
A
#
# COMPACT_ATOMS: atom_id res chain seq x y z
N MET A 1 -1.33 20.54 8.14
CA MET A 1 -1.67 19.07 8.13
C MET A 1 -3.17 18.96 8.00
N ASN A 2 -3.64 18.42 6.89
CA ASN A 2 -5.06 18.19 6.61
C ASN A 2 -5.57 16.91 7.33
N GLU A 3 -6.87 16.61 7.22
CA GLU A 3 -7.50 15.46 7.88
C GLU A 3 -6.95 14.11 7.38
N ASN A 4 -6.77 13.97 6.07
CA ASN A 4 -6.20 12.77 5.45
C ASN A 4 -4.75 12.52 5.90
N GLU A 5 -3.91 13.55 5.97
CA GLU A 5 -2.56 13.42 6.51
C GLU A 5 -2.56 13.01 7.99
N ARG A 6 -3.50 13.55 8.77
CA ARG A 6 -3.63 13.17 10.18
C ARG A 6 -4.04 11.71 10.32
N TYR A 7 -5.03 11.26 9.52
CA TYR A 7 -5.46 9.87 9.49
C TYR A 7 -4.30 8.94 9.14
N MET A 8 -3.62 9.18 8.01
CA MET A 8 -2.48 8.37 7.56
C MET A 8 -1.34 8.31 8.58
N ARG A 9 -1.16 9.33 9.42
CA ARG A 9 -0.13 9.33 10.48
C ARG A 9 -0.56 8.58 11.73
N SER A 10 -1.85 8.59 12.09
CA SER A 10 -2.34 8.07 13.37
C SER A 10 -2.92 6.67 13.31
N VAL A 11 -3.41 6.22 12.14
CA VAL A 11 -4.02 4.89 11.99
C VAL A 11 -3.03 3.79 12.38
N ALA A 12 -3.48 2.84 13.19
CA ALA A 12 -2.73 1.66 13.55
C ALA A 12 -3.23 0.44 12.77
N VAL A 13 -2.39 -0.60 12.64
CA VAL A 13 -2.74 -1.85 11.92
C VAL A 13 -4.06 -2.43 12.42
N ARG A 14 -4.30 -2.42 13.74
CA ARG A 14 -5.52 -2.93 14.37
C ARG A 14 -6.79 -2.13 14.05
N ASP A 15 -6.65 -0.90 13.58
CA ASP A 15 -7.79 0.01 13.31
C ASP A 15 -8.38 -0.23 11.90
N VAL A 16 -7.70 -1.02 11.07
CA VAL A 16 -8.10 -1.34 9.71
C VAL A 16 -8.78 -2.72 9.69
N PRO A 17 -9.98 -2.85 9.11
CA PRO A 17 -10.69 -4.13 9.04
C PRO A 17 -10.17 -5.01 7.89
N TRP A 18 -8.92 -5.45 7.96
CA TRP A 18 -8.21 -6.19 6.91
C TRP A 18 -9.00 -7.35 6.32
N HIS A 19 -9.72 -8.10 7.17
CA HIS A 19 -10.56 -9.22 6.76
C HIS A 19 -11.77 -8.82 5.90
N ARG A 20 -11.99 -7.52 5.69
CA ARG A 20 -13.08 -6.96 4.89
C ARG A 20 -12.57 -6.15 3.68
N LEU A 21 -11.27 -6.07 3.48
CA LEU A 21 -10.64 -5.41 2.34
C LEU A 21 -10.29 -6.43 1.27
N THR A 22 -10.56 -6.08 0.02
CA THR A 22 -10.30 -6.95 -1.12
C THR A 22 -8.87 -6.84 -1.61
N THR A 23 -8.38 -7.97 -2.08
CA THR A 23 -7.13 -8.14 -2.83
C THR A 23 -7.44 -8.86 -4.15
N PRO A 24 -6.51 -8.98 -5.11
CA PRO A 24 -6.72 -9.79 -6.32
C PRO A 24 -7.04 -11.27 -6.03
N TYR A 25 -6.72 -11.76 -4.83
CA TYR A 25 -6.83 -13.17 -4.46
C TYR A 25 -7.73 -13.40 -3.23
N GLY A 26 -8.68 -12.49 -2.96
CA GLY A 26 -9.61 -12.60 -1.86
C GLY A 26 -9.47 -11.49 -0.82
N ARG A 27 -9.36 -11.83 0.46
CA ARG A 27 -9.36 -10.88 1.58
C ARG A 27 -7.96 -10.68 2.19
N ALA A 28 -7.68 -9.49 2.68
CA ALA A 28 -6.39 -9.12 3.27
C ALA A 28 -6.21 -9.57 4.74
N SER A 29 -6.85 -10.65 5.17
CA SER A 29 -6.89 -11.08 6.58
C SER A 29 -5.50 -11.28 7.21
N GLU A 30 -4.51 -11.73 6.44
CA GLU A 30 -3.16 -12.04 6.91
C GLU A 30 -2.21 -10.82 6.98
N PHE A 31 -2.60 -9.66 6.44
CA PHE A 31 -1.76 -8.47 6.38
C PHE A 31 -1.17 -8.05 7.74
N PRO A 32 -1.95 -8.05 8.86
CA PRO A 32 -1.38 -7.73 10.16
C PRO A 32 -0.20 -8.62 10.57
N ARG A 33 -0.26 -9.92 10.22
CA ARG A 33 0.84 -10.86 10.50
C ARG A 33 2.09 -10.52 9.67
N PHE A 34 1.91 -10.21 8.40
CA PHE A 34 3.03 -9.84 7.52
C PHE A 34 3.70 -8.55 7.97
N PHE A 35 2.93 -7.51 8.33
CA PHE A 35 3.51 -6.29 8.88
C PHE A 35 4.30 -6.55 10.17
N ALA A 36 3.76 -7.37 11.08
CA ALA A 36 4.46 -7.71 12.31
C ALA A 36 5.81 -8.42 12.04
N VAL A 37 5.88 -9.29 11.04
CA VAL A 37 7.14 -9.93 10.60
C VAL A 37 8.12 -8.88 10.12
N LEU A 38 7.70 -8.00 9.21
CA LEU A 38 8.55 -6.96 8.62
C LEU A 38 9.06 -5.97 9.67
N GLU A 39 8.22 -5.60 10.63
CA GLU A 39 8.60 -4.69 11.73
C GLU A 39 9.74 -5.24 12.58
N THR A 40 9.92 -6.57 12.68
CA THR A 40 11.03 -7.13 13.45
C THR A 40 12.38 -7.00 12.76
N MET A 41 12.44 -7.07 11.42
CA MET A 41 13.64 -7.05 10.58
C MET A 41 14.70 -8.07 11.01
N ARG A 42 14.29 -9.23 11.55
CA ARG A 42 15.20 -10.22 12.16
C ARG A 42 15.42 -11.44 11.29
N ASP A 43 14.36 -11.99 10.73
CA ASP A 43 14.38 -13.20 9.92
C ASP A 43 14.21 -12.83 8.45
N ARG A 44 15.26 -13.01 7.67
CA ARG A 44 15.28 -12.67 6.25
C ARG A 44 14.27 -13.50 5.47
N ALA A 45 14.22 -14.81 5.69
CA ALA A 45 13.34 -15.69 4.95
C ALA A 45 11.86 -15.38 5.21
N ALA A 46 11.53 -15.13 6.49
CA ALA A 46 10.18 -14.72 6.86
C ALA A 46 9.84 -13.32 6.30
N ALA A 47 10.79 -12.40 6.24
CA ALA A 47 10.60 -11.08 5.66
C ALA A 47 10.39 -11.15 4.14
N ASP A 48 11.17 -11.98 3.42
CA ASP A 48 11.02 -12.18 1.98
C ASP A 48 9.65 -12.79 1.66
N GLU A 49 9.19 -13.79 2.42
CA GLU A 49 7.84 -14.36 2.29
C GLU A 49 6.75 -13.30 2.53
N ALA A 50 6.86 -12.53 3.62
CA ALA A 50 5.88 -11.50 3.96
C ALA A 50 5.82 -10.39 2.89
N LEU A 51 6.96 -9.97 2.35
CA LEU A 51 7.02 -8.97 1.27
C LEU A 51 6.40 -9.52 -0.02
N TYR A 52 6.72 -10.74 -0.39
CA TYR A 52 6.13 -11.38 -1.57
C TYR A 52 4.61 -11.39 -1.48
N GLU A 53 4.05 -11.88 -0.36
CA GLU A 53 2.60 -11.93 -0.14
C GLU A 53 1.97 -10.52 -0.17
N LEU A 54 2.56 -9.54 0.52
CA LEU A 54 2.04 -8.17 0.52
C LEU A 54 2.06 -7.55 -0.87
N THR A 55 3.13 -7.75 -1.64
CA THR A 55 3.29 -7.13 -2.96
C THR A 55 2.30 -7.68 -3.98
N ILE A 56 2.15 -9.00 -4.09
CA ILE A 56 1.20 -9.62 -5.04
C ILE A 56 -0.27 -9.35 -4.70
N HIS A 57 -0.56 -9.04 -3.43
CA HIS A 57 -1.92 -8.72 -2.96
C HIS A 57 -2.25 -7.23 -3.00
N THR A 58 -1.28 -6.34 -3.19
CA THR A 58 -1.51 -4.90 -3.27
C THR A 58 -1.51 -4.38 -4.69
N GLU A 59 -0.86 -5.07 -5.63
CA GLU A 59 -0.84 -4.75 -7.05
C GLU A 59 -0.96 -6.04 -7.86
N HIS A 60 -1.78 -6.02 -8.92
CA HIS A 60 -1.88 -7.12 -9.87
C HIS A 60 -2.25 -6.58 -11.25
N GLN A 61 -1.40 -6.87 -12.24
CA GLN A 61 -1.61 -6.47 -13.65
C GLN A 61 -1.90 -4.96 -13.81
N SER A 62 -1.09 -4.13 -13.17
CA SER A 62 -1.22 -2.66 -13.13
C SER A 62 -2.51 -2.15 -12.46
N THR A 63 -3.20 -3.02 -11.72
CA THR A 63 -4.41 -2.65 -10.97
C THR A 63 -4.13 -2.58 -9.48
N LEU A 64 -4.56 -1.47 -8.85
CA LEU A 64 -4.55 -1.29 -7.41
C LEU A 64 -5.89 -1.70 -6.81
N TRP A 65 -5.85 -2.22 -5.59
CA TRP A 65 -6.99 -2.83 -4.91
C TRP A 65 -7.39 -2.05 -3.67
N HIS A 66 -8.55 -2.39 -3.09
CA HIS A 66 -9.06 -1.71 -1.89
C HIS A 66 -8.05 -1.73 -0.73
N VAL A 67 -7.30 -2.81 -0.59
CA VAL A 67 -6.25 -2.95 0.43
C VAL A 67 -5.06 -2.03 0.21
N THR A 68 -4.76 -1.67 -1.06
CA THR A 68 -3.49 -1.02 -1.43
C THR A 68 -3.21 0.28 -0.68
N PRO A 69 -4.12 1.29 -0.63
CA PRO A 69 -3.84 2.53 0.06
C PRO A 69 -3.56 2.34 1.55
N PHE A 70 -4.25 1.38 2.20
CA PHE A 70 -3.99 1.05 3.60
C PHE A 70 -2.64 0.37 3.79
N ALA A 71 -2.32 -0.63 2.95
CA ALA A 71 -1.03 -1.30 3.00
C ALA A 71 0.12 -0.32 2.82
N MET A 72 -0.01 0.61 1.87
CA MET A 72 1.01 1.62 1.60
C MET A 72 1.36 2.51 2.80
N ILE A 73 0.38 2.82 3.68
CA ILE A 73 0.65 3.56 4.93
C ILE A 73 1.67 2.81 5.79
N PHE A 74 1.47 1.50 5.97
CA PHE A 74 2.33 0.70 6.85
C PHE A 74 3.66 0.35 6.17
N LEU A 75 3.65 0.05 4.88
CA LEU A 75 4.86 -0.23 4.11
C LEU A 75 5.80 0.98 4.05
N THR A 76 5.28 2.20 3.92
CA THR A 76 6.10 3.43 3.96
C THR A 76 6.71 3.69 5.35
N ARG A 77 6.02 3.31 6.43
CA ARG A 77 6.57 3.37 7.80
C ARG A 77 7.68 2.34 8.01
N ILE A 78 7.46 1.10 7.53
CA ILE A 78 8.46 0.02 7.56
C ILE A 78 9.68 0.42 6.73
N PHE A 79 9.49 0.97 5.53
CA PHE A 79 10.56 1.45 4.67
C PHE A 79 11.43 2.50 5.35
N ARG A 80 10.83 3.50 5.98
CA ARG A 80 11.55 4.52 6.75
C ARG A 80 12.46 3.88 7.81
N ARG A 81 11.90 2.98 8.60
CA ARG A 81 12.66 2.28 9.63
C ARG A 81 13.75 1.39 9.05
N ALA A 82 13.47 0.71 7.94
CA ALA A 82 14.45 -0.13 7.25
C ALA A 82 15.65 0.70 6.75
N LEU A 83 15.42 1.91 6.23
CA LEU A 83 16.49 2.84 5.87
C LEU A 83 17.32 3.29 7.08
N GLU A 84 16.69 3.51 8.23
CA GLU A 84 17.40 3.89 9.46
C GLU A 84 18.30 2.75 9.97
N GLU A 85 17.92 1.48 9.77
CA GLU A 85 18.62 0.30 10.25
C GLU A 85 19.59 -0.34 9.21
N GLN A 86 19.55 0.06 7.93
CA GLN A 86 20.21 -0.62 6.80
C GLN A 86 21.72 -0.78 6.92
N GLU A 87 22.41 0.12 7.62
CA GLU A 87 23.87 0.06 7.77
C GLU A 87 24.32 -1.12 8.63
N HIS A 88 23.52 -1.49 9.62
CA HIS A 88 23.88 -2.50 10.64
C HIS A 88 22.99 -3.75 10.57
N ASN A 89 21.96 -3.76 9.72
CA ASN A 89 21.00 -4.85 9.58
C ASN A 89 20.80 -5.21 8.09
N ALA A 90 21.35 -6.36 7.70
CA ALA A 90 21.24 -6.85 6.33
C ALA A 90 19.77 -7.11 5.91
N THR A 91 18.95 -7.65 6.82
CA THR A 91 17.53 -7.89 6.55
C THR A 91 16.79 -6.57 6.33
N ALA A 92 17.08 -5.52 7.12
CA ALA A 92 16.51 -4.19 6.90
C ALA A 92 16.89 -3.62 5.52
N ARG A 93 18.14 -3.80 5.11
CA ARG A 93 18.61 -3.38 3.78
C ARG A 93 17.86 -4.08 2.66
N ASP A 94 17.66 -5.39 2.77
CA ASP A 94 16.93 -6.18 1.78
C ASP A 94 15.44 -5.77 1.74
N ILE A 95 14.81 -5.54 2.89
CA ILE A 95 13.45 -5.00 2.98
C ILE A 95 13.35 -3.63 2.29
N ALA A 96 14.28 -2.72 2.58
CA ALA A 96 14.30 -1.40 1.95
C ALA A 96 14.42 -1.48 0.42
N ALA A 97 15.26 -2.38 -0.08
CA ALA A 97 15.45 -2.59 -1.51
C ALA A 97 14.15 -3.09 -2.19
N GLN A 98 13.53 -4.13 -1.63
CA GLN A 98 12.31 -4.73 -2.18
C GLN A 98 11.12 -3.75 -2.10
N LEU A 99 10.97 -3.03 -0.98
CA LEU A 99 9.92 -2.01 -0.86
C LEU A 99 10.11 -0.86 -1.85
N LEU A 100 11.34 -0.45 -2.12
CA LEU A 100 11.61 0.61 -3.09
C LEU A 100 11.22 0.20 -4.51
N GLU A 101 11.49 -1.05 -4.92
CA GLU A 101 11.02 -1.59 -6.20
C GLU A 101 9.49 -1.64 -6.26
N HIS A 102 8.85 -2.08 -5.18
CA HIS A 102 7.39 -2.10 -5.10
C HIS A 102 6.79 -0.68 -5.18
N PHE A 103 7.40 0.29 -4.52
CA PHE A 103 6.95 1.70 -4.57
C PHE A 103 7.07 2.32 -5.96
N LEU A 104 8.10 1.95 -6.72
CA LEU A 104 8.23 2.33 -8.13
C LEU A 104 7.07 1.76 -8.95
N LEU A 105 6.76 0.47 -8.77
CA LEU A 105 5.63 -0.17 -9.44
C LEU A 105 4.29 0.49 -9.10
N ILE A 106 4.04 0.76 -7.81
CA ILE A 106 2.82 1.48 -7.39
C ILE A 106 2.77 2.89 -7.99
N ALA A 107 3.90 3.60 -8.06
CA ALA A 107 3.95 4.93 -8.68
C ALA A 107 3.66 4.89 -10.19
N GLU A 108 4.09 3.84 -10.90
CA GLU A 108 3.74 3.59 -12.30
C GLU A 108 2.23 3.35 -12.46
N CYS A 109 1.65 2.45 -11.66
CA CYS A 109 0.20 2.20 -11.67
C CYS A 109 -0.61 3.49 -11.41
N VAL A 110 -0.17 4.31 -10.45
CA VAL A 110 -0.82 5.60 -10.14
C VAL A 110 -0.71 6.57 -11.32
N HIS A 111 0.41 6.58 -12.03
CA HIS A 111 0.59 7.42 -13.22
C HIS A 111 -0.38 7.01 -14.33
N ASP A 112 -0.45 5.72 -14.63
CA ASP A 112 -1.35 5.17 -15.66
C ASP A 112 -2.82 5.34 -15.26
N GLY A 113 -3.17 5.17 -13.99
CA GLY A 113 -4.50 5.39 -13.45
C GLY A 113 -4.96 6.85 -13.42
N SER A 114 -4.07 7.82 -13.70
CA SER A 114 -4.43 9.25 -13.76
C SER A 114 -5.36 9.63 -14.92
N GLU A 115 -5.56 8.74 -15.88
CA GLU A 115 -6.44 8.92 -17.04
C GLU A 115 -7.91 8.57 -16.77
N MET A 116 -8.30 8.23 -15.54
CA MET A 116 -9.71 8.04 -15.16
C MET A 116 -10.42 9.40 -15.14
N ALA A 117 -10.82 9.86 -16.31
CA ALA A 117 -11.27 11.23 -16.58
C ALA A 117 -12.64 11.59 -15.98
N HIS A 118 -13.33 10.64 -15.31
CA HIS A 118 -14.72 10.80 -14.85
C HIS A 118 -14.93 10.48 -13.37
N ALA A 119 -13.86 10.29 -12.61
CA ALA A 119 -13.91 9.95 -11.19
C ALA A 119 -13.18 10.99 -10.35
N ASP A 120 -13.77 11.36 -9.23
CA ASP A 120 -13.14 12.18 -8.19
C ASP A 120 -12.81 11.30 -6.98
N PRO A 121 -11.68 11.53 -6.28
CA PRO A 121 -11.38 10.75 -5.10
C PRO A 121 -12.39 11.05 -3.99
N LEU A 122 -12.74 10.05 -3.19
CA LEU A 122 -13.54 10.25 -1.99
C LEU A 122 -12.90 11.35 -1.11
N PRO A 123 -13.69 12.20 -0.44
CA PRO A 123 -13.16 13.37 0.28
C PRO A 123 -12.17 13.04 1.39
N TYR A 124 -12.42 11.92 2.09
CA TYR A 124 -11.59 11.49 3.22
C TYR A 124 -11.04 10.08 3.00
N PHE A 125 -9.79 9.87 3.43
CA PHE A 125 -9.18 8.55 3.38
C PHE A 125 -10.02 7.51 4.13
N SER A 126 -10.59 7.89 5.28
CA SER A 126 -11.46 7.02 6.07
C SER A 126 -12.76 6.63 5.36
N ASP A 127 -13.17 7.35 4.33
CA ASP A 127 -14.36 7.03 3.55
C ASP A 127 -14.24 5.70 2.79
N LEU A 128 -13.00 5.25 2.50
CA LEU A 128 -12.77 3.92 1.95
C LEU A 128 -13.25 2.80 2.89
N LEU A 129 -13.43 3.09 4.17
CA LEU A 129 -13.93 2.13 5.16
C LEU A 129 -15.44 2.24 5.43
N ARG A 130 -16.19 2.94 4.59
CA ARG A 130 -17.66 2.95 4.70
C ARG A 130 -18.22 1.55 4.55
N GLU A 131 -19.26 1.23 5.33
CA GLU A 131 -19.85 -0.11 5.39
C GLU A 131 -20.28 -0.64 4.01
N GLU A 132 -20.74 0.22 3.14
CA GLU A 132 -21.17 -0.09 1.76
C GLU A 132 -20.02 -0.59 0.86
N TYR A 133 -18.77 -0.21 1.16
CA TYR A 133 -17.58 -0.60 0.41
C TYR A 133 -16.89 -1.86 0.96
N LEU A 134 -17.19 -2.19 2.22
CA LEU A 134 -16.55 -3.30 2.91
C LEU A 134 -17.24 -4.62 2.62
N TRP A 135 -16.46 -5.67 2.52
CA TRP A 135 -16.98 -7.02 2.45
C TRP A 135 -17.64 -7.44 3.75
N SER A 136 -18.46 -8.50 3.70
CA SER A 136 -19.19 -9.01 4.86
C SER A 136 -18.27 -9.28 6.05
N LYS A 137 -18.77 -9.12 7.29
CA LYS A 137 -17.98 -9.36 8.52
C LYS A 137 -17.57 -10.82 8.68
N VAL A 138 -18.41 -11.73 8.20
CA VAL A 138 -18.15 -13.16 8.21
C VAL A 138 -17.81 -13.56 6.79
N TYR A 139 -16.72 -14.29 6.61
CA TYR A 139 -16.32 -14.82 5.33
C TYR A 139 -17.37 -15.84 4.83
N ASP A 140 -17.83 -15.65 3.62
CA ASP A 140 -18.75 -16.53 2.90
C ASP A 140 -18.34 -16.45 1.43
N GLU A 141 -17.75 -17.54 0.92
CA GLU A 141 -17.20 -17.61 -0.43
C GLU A 141 -18.27 -17.38 -1.49
N ASP A 142 -19.42 -18.02 -1.35
CA ASP A 142 -20.55 -17.88 -2.29
C ASP A 142 -21.11 -16.43 -2.29
N ALA A 143 -21.09 -15.74 -1.14
CA ALA A 143 -21.53 -14.36 -1.04
C ALA A 143 -20.48 -13.41 -1.64
N ASP A 144 -19.19 -13.69 -1.44
CA ASP A 144 -18.11 -12.91 -2.00
C ASP A 144 -18.07 -13.06 -3.54
N GLU A 145 -18.23 -14.28 -4.08
CA GLU A 145 -18.35 -14.51 -5.54
C GLU A 145 -19.53 -13.76 -6.16
N ARG A 146 -20.74 -13.91 -5.57
CA ARG A 146 -21.91 -13.17 -6.07
C ARG A 146 -21.69 -11.66 -6.09
N ARG A 147 -21.00 -11.12 -5.09
CA ARG A 147 -20.69 -9.69 -5.05
C ARG A 147 -19.74 -9.28 -6.17
N TRP A 148 -18.79 -10.13 -6.58
CA TRP A 148 -17.93 -9.89 -7.73
C TRP A 148 -18.67 -9.88 -9.08
N GLU A 149 -19.78 -10.60 -9.17
CA GLU A 149 -20.63 -10.65 -10.35
C GLU A 149 -21.55 -9.42 -10.47
N ASP A 150 -21.77 -8.70 -9.36
CA ASP A 150 -22.56 -7.46 -9.34
C ASP A 150 -21.73 -6.30 -9.94
N ASP A 151 -22.28 -5.62 -10.94
CA ASP A 151 -21.57 -4.59 -11.76
C ASP A 151 -21.06 -3.36 -11.01
N ASP A 152 -21.34 -3.22 -9.69
CA ASP A 152 -21.03 -2.03 -8.88
C ASP A 152 -20.17 -2.30 -7.63
N VAL A 153 -19.32 -3.35 -7.65
CA VAL A 153 -18.47 -3.67 -6.48
C VAL A 153 -17.54 -2.50 -6.12
N PHE A 154 -17.03 -1.81 -7.13
CA PHE A 154 -16.20 -0.63 -6.95
C PHE A 154 -16.73 0.52 -7.81
N PRO A 155 -17.60 1.39 -7.27
CA PRO A 155 -17.95 2.63 -7.94
C PRO A 155 -16.70 3.41 -8.37
N ASP A 156 -16.79 4.16 -9.47
CA ASP A 156 -15.65 4.84 -10.09
C ASP A 156 -14.84 5.69 -9.09
N ASP A 157 -15.52 6.45 -8.22
CA ASP A 157 -14.88 7.30 -7.22
C ASP A 157 -14.13 6.48 -6.16
N LEU A 158 -14.68 5.32 -5.75
CA LEU A 158 -14.01 4.40 -4.84
C LEU A 158 -12.77 3.79 -5.51
N PHE A 159 -12.93 3.29 -6.74
CA PHE A 159 -11.83 2.68 -7.49
C PHE A 159 -10.70 3.69 -7.73
N TYR A 160 -11.02 4.90 -8.19
CA TYR A 160 -10.04 5.98 -8.34
C TYR A 160 -9.36 6.34 -7.02
N SER A 161 -10.09 6.27 -5.90
CA SER A 161 -9.55 6.54 -4.57
C SER A 161 -8.44 5.56 -4.17
N PHE A 162 -8.41 4.33 -4.69
CA PHE A 162 -7.31 3.39 -4.44
C PHE A 162 -5.99 3.94 -4.99
N TYR A 163 -6.00 4.52 -6.18
CA TYR A 163 -4.82 5.14 -6.79
C TYR A 163 -4.45 6.45 -6.11
N TYR A 164 -5.43 7.32 -5.90
CA TYR A 164 -5.22 8.62 -5.28
C TYR A 164 -4.60 8.49 -3.88
N TYR A 165 -5.18 7.67 -3.02
CA TYR A 165 -4.70 7.52 -1.66
C TYR A 165 -3.42 6.68 -1.54
N SER A 166 -3.17 5.75 -2.45
CA SER A 166 -1.88 5.08 -2.55
C SER A 166 -0.77 6.07 -2.88
N TYR A 167 -1.02 7.00 -3.79
CA TYR A 167 -0.11 8.10 -4.07
C TYR A 167 0.13 9.01 -2.86
N GLN A 168 -0.92 9.40 -2.14
CA GLN A 168 -0.79 10.21 -0.92
C GLN A 168 0.06 9.50 0.15
N ALA A 169 -0.08 8.18 0.29
CA ALA A 169 0.77 7.39 1.18
C ALA A 169 2.23 7.37 0.71
N LEU A 170 2.48 7.18 -0.60
CA LEU A 170 3.83 7.25 -1.17
C LEU A 170 4.50 8.61 -0.93
N LEU A 171 3.77 9.73 -1.04
CA LEU A 171 4.32 11.06 -0.76
C LEU A 171 4.88 11.17 0.67
N SER A 172 4.38 10.36 1.61
CA SER A 172 4.88 10.37 2.98
C SER A 172 6.33 9.89 3.11
N CYS A 173 6.85 9.09 2.16
CA CYS A 173 8.22 8.60 2.19
C CYS A 173 9.24 9.55 1.52
N ARG A 174 8.80 10.60 0.79
CA ARG A 174 9.73 11.52 0.11
C ARG A 174 10.81 12.09 1.03
N SER A 175 10.44 12.43 2.27
CA SER A 175 11.37 13.02 3.24
C SER A 175 12.52 12.11 3.65
N VAL A 176 12.44 10.80 3.36
CA VAL A 176 13.46 9.82 3.73
C VAL A 176 14.22 9.25 2.53
N LEU A 177 13.80 9.52 1.30
CA LEU A 177 14.48 9.02 0.10
C LEU A 177 15.93 9.50 0.01
N GLY A 178 16.24 10.70 0.50
CA GLY A 178 17.61 11.22 0.60
C GLY A 178 18.54 10.36 1.47
N GLN A 179 18.02 9.57 2.41
CA GLN A 179 18.85 8.66 3.22
C GLN A 179 19.40 7.47 2.40
N ALA A 180 18.89 7.25 1.20
CA ALA A 180 19.41 6.26 0.27
C ALA A 180 20.56 6.79 -0.60
N GLU A 181 20.87 8.10 -0.57
CA GLU A 181 21.97 8.69 -1.34
C GLU A 181 23.32 8.04 -0.94
N GLY A 182 24.11 7.72 -1.96
CA GLY A 182 25.41 7.06 -1.74
C GLY A 182 25.33 5.56 -1.43
N SER A 183 24.14 5.00 -1.26
CA SER A 183 23.90 3.57 -1.12
C SER A 183 23.56 2.92 -2.47
N PRO A 184 23.54 1.58 -2.58
CA PRO A 184 23.07 0.88 -3.77
C PRO A 184 21.63 1.23 -4.15
N LEU A 185 20.83 1.76 -3.24
CA LEU A 185 19.43 2.17 -3.46
C LEU A 185 19.30 3.57 -4.07
N GLY A 186 20.36 4.38 -4.09
CA GLY A 186 20.32 5.81 -4.44
C GLY A 186 19.70 6.09 -5.81
N ALA A 187 20.06 5.31 -6.83
CA ALA A 187 19.51 5.51 -8.19
C ALA A 187 17.98 5.26 -8.25
N ARG A 188 17.50 4.22 -7.55
CA ARG A 188 16.07 3.89 -7.49
C ARG A 188 15.30 4.89 -6.63
N ALA A 189 15.88 5.35 -5.53
CA ALA A 189 15.28 6.39 -4.70
C ALA A 189 15.13 7.72 -5.47
N ALA A 190 16.13 8.11 -6.26
CA ALA A 190 16.06 9.29 -7.14
C ALA A 190 14.99 9.12 -8.22
N GLN A 191 14.84 7.92 -8.81
CA GLN A 191 13.78 7.60 -9.77
C GLN A 191 12.40 7.79 -9.14
N LEU A 192 12.17 7.21 -7.95
CA LEU A 192 10.90 7.35 -7.23
C LEU A 192 10.62 8.83 -6.90
N GLU A 193 11.63 9.56 -6.42
CA GLU A 193 11.48 10.99 -6.12
C GLU A 193 11.05 11.80 -7.35
N GLU A 194 11.64 11.51 -8.52
CA GLU A 194 11.27 12.16 -9.78
C GLU A 194 9.83 11.83 -10.19
N MET A 195 9.38 10.58 -10.05
CA MET A 195 8.00 10.18 -10.34
C MET A 195 7.01 10.89 -9.40
N LEU A 196 7.36 11.04 -8.12
CA LEU A 196 6.53 11.74 -7.13
C LEU A 196 6.51 13.28 -7.29
N ARG A 197 7.34 13.85 -8.16
CA ARG A 197 7.33 15.29 -8.49
C ARG A 197 6.44 15.64 -9.68
N ARG A 198 6.18 14.67 -10.57
CA ARG A 198 5.52 14.92 -11.87
C ARG A 198 4.01 15.05 -11.79
N ARG A 199 3.40 14.85 -10.61
CA ARG A 199 1.94 14.86 -10.41
C ARG A 199 1.44 16.04 -9.56
#